data_565361a2bcdf8554e7e8afc752aa861a
#
_entry.id   565361a2bcdf8554e7e8afc752aa861a
#
_cell.length_a   1.000
_cell.length_b   1.000
_cell.length_c   1.000
_cell.angle_alpha   90.00
_cell.angle_beta   90.00
_cell.angle_gamma   90.00
#
_symmetry.space_group_name_H-M   'P 1'
#
loop_
_entity.id
_entity.type
_entity.pdbx_description
1 polymer ?
#
loop_
_entity_poly.entity_id
_entity_poly.type
_entity_poly.pdbx_seq_one_letter_code
_entity_poly.pdbx_strand_id
1 'polypeptide(L)'
;MGYPTFDLNALVAAGPESRAILSDSRNVLMNYNIHARGTPGSIFKMVSALGAMLEGELFVNETINDEGRFMLVTNVESQAPKCWISEGQRYKHQSQTIIEGLSNSCNYFFYTLGYRLGETRLYQYASEFGLTSKTGVDLPGEQRSVVGCQTSLYDPDKAMGEAYQDTAIPIIAFNSIKRHLRNEGASRNITYDDERLDRCVKRLMDMAVNTAQGDWLLYMRPILMEELNMTREMVYTQSIIGDTYNYLNDIKWGPSQTVQVAIGQSITVVTPAAVSRYVAALGNGGKVYNLMIVDSITSPEGDIVSQRTPSLFNEFEGAEQYLPYILEGMKGVVDESGTAAKYFSSWKYRNMVCAKTGTAEVTTIDLENNAWFVMLAPYESEKVNGVPVTTTQPEIAVVVFIPSGFSGGEASMAAREFVGWYMDQKTLRNTENTVFPGGNQLAP
;
A
#
# COMPACT_ATOMS: atom_id res chain seq x y z
N MET A 1 13.05 -11.77 -7.89
CA MET A 1 14.11 -11.21 -8.78
C MET A 1 14.04 -9.68 -8.74
N GLY A 2 15.17 -9.02 -8.59
CA GLY A 2 15.27 -7.57 -8.77
C GLY A 2 15.89 -7.25 -10.12
N TYR A 3 15.44 -6.21 -10.78
CA TYR A 3 16.07 -5.66 -11.98
C TYR A 3 16.28 -4.15 -11.76
N PRO A 4 17.41 -3.59 -12.15
CA PRO A 4 18.53 -4.23 -12.85
C PRO A 4 19.29 -5.24 -11.98
N THR A 5 19.97 -6.19 -12.61
CA THR A 5 20.77 -7.25 -11.96
C THR A 5 22.23 -7.13 -12.33
N PHE A 6 23.10 -7.82 -11.62
CA PHE A 6 24.54 -7.88 -11.88
C PHE A 6 25.08 -9.28 -11.63
N ASP A 7 26.26 -9.59 -12.17
CA ASP A 7 26.98 -10.82 -11.88
C ASP A 7 27.78 -10.67 -10.57
N LEU A 8 27.44 -11.48 -9.58
CA LEU A 8 28.13 -11.47 -8.28
C LEU A 8 29.60 -11.87 -8.41
N ASN A 9 29.94 -12.81 -9.31
CA ASN A 9 31.32 -13.22 -9.53
C ASN A 9 32.15 -12.07 -10.13
N ALA A 10 31.58 -11.29 -11.07
CA ALA A 10 32.21 -10.10 -11.61
C ALA A 10 32.44 -9.03 -10.54
N LEU A 11 31.48 -8.86 -9.62
CA LEU A 11 31.62 -7.92 -8.50
C LEU A 11 32.79 -8.31 -7.57
N VAL A 12 32.88 -9.59 -7.20
CA VAL A 12 33.89 -10.13 -6.27
C VAL A 12 35.28 -10.17 -6.90
N ALA A 13 35.40 -10.34 -8.21
CA ALA A 13 36.67 -10.40 -8.96
C ALA A 13 37.48 -9.10 -8.92
N ALA A 14 36.94 -8.01 -8.38
CA ALA A 14 37.61 -6.71 -8.18
C ALA A 14 38.30 -6.12 -9.42
N GLY A 15 37.74 -6.37 -10.62
CA GLY A 15 38.25 -5.94 -11.92
C GLY A 15 37.53 -4.70 -12.50
N PRO A 16 37.72 -4.39 -13.79
CA PRO A 16 37.01 -3.32 -14.48
C PRO A 16 35.48 -3.48 -14.43
N GLU A 17 34.99 -4.73 -14.53
CA GLU A 17 33.55 -5.04 -14.44
C GLU A 17 32.98 -4.75 -13.04
N SER A 18 33.72 -5.06 -11.98
CA SER A 18 33.36 -4.69 -10.61
C SER A 18 33.18 -3.17 -10.47
N ARG A 19 34.11 -2.39 -11.02
CA ARG A 19 33.99 -0.92 -11.02
C ARG A 19 32.79 -0.41 -11.81
N ALA A 20 32.48 -1.02 -12.94
CA ALA A 20 31.31 -0.69 -13.74
C ALA A 20 30.01 -0.97 -12.95
N ILE A 21 29.91 -2.10 -12.25
CA ILE A 21 28.79 -2.45 -11.38
C ILE A 21 28.64 -1.43 -10.23
N LEU A 22 29.74 -1.08 -9.57
CA LEU A 22 29.75 -0.12 -8.45
C LEU A 22 29.37 1.30 -8.87
N SER A 23 29.64 1.69 -10.11
CA SER A 23 29.34 3.02 -10.66
C SER A 23 28.06 3.08 -11.50
N ASP A 24 27.29 1.99 -11.59
CA ASP A 24 26.05 1.94 -12.37
C ASP A 24 25.00 2.86 -11.76
N SER A 25 24.59 3.87 -12.51
CA SER A 25 23.60 4.87 -12.09
C SER A 25 22.22 4.28 -11.75
N ARG A 26 21.95 3.05 -12.18
CA ARG A 26 20.72 2.30 -11.85
C ARG A 26 20.75 1.68 -10.46
N ASN A 27 21.80 1.87 -9.66
CA ASN A 27 21.96 1.30 -8.32
C ASN A 27 21.74 -0.22 -8.28
N VAL A 28 22.38 -0.95 -9.19
CA VAL A 28 22.19 -2.40 -9.40
C VAL A 28 22.43 -3.25 -8.14
N LEU A 29 23.20 -2.73 -7.17
CA LEU A 29 23.44 -3.39 -5.88
C LEU A 29 22.26 -3.29 -4.91
N MET A 30 21.30 -2.41 -5.19
CA MET A 30 20.13 -2.25 -4.35
C MET A 30 19.14 -3.40 -4.61
N ASN A 31 18.75 -4.12 -3.56
CA ASN A 31 17.68 -5.10 -3.67
C ASN A 31 16.31 -4.40 -3.67
N TYR A 32 15.80 -4.10 -4.84
CA TYR A 32 14.53 -3.38 -5.01
C TYR A 32 13.33 -4.10 -4.40
N ASN A 33 13.39 -5.44 -4.21
CA ASN A 33 12.27 -6.19 -3.63
C ASN A 33 11.99 -5.83 -2.16
N ILE A 34 13.04 -5.46 -1.42
CA ILE A 34 12.96 -5.10 0.00
C ILE A 34 13.24 -3.62 0.28
N HIS A 35 13.77 -2.89 -0.73
CA HIS A 35 14.20 -1.51 -0.55
C HIS A 35 13.28 -0.50 -1.25
N ALA A 36 12.82 -0.81 -2.46
CA ALA A 36 11.89 0.07 -3.16
C ALA A 36 10.54 0.12 -2.45
N ARG A 37 9.97 1.31 -2.39
CA ARG A 37 8.61 1.53 -1.88
C ARG A 37 7.79 2.24 -2.96
N GLY A 38 6.58 1.79 -3.16
CA GLY A 38 5.64 2.42 -4.08
C GLY A 38 4.22 2.44 -3.52
N THR A 39 3.46 3.43 -3.92
CA THR A 39 2.02 3.47 -3.64
C THR A 39 1.35 2.26 -4.27
N PRO A 40 0.64 1.41 -3.49
CA PRO A 40 0.14 0.12 -3.98
C PRO A 40 -1.06 0.24 -4.94
N GLY A 41 -1.85 1.29 -4.80
CA GLY A 41 -3.10 1.41 -5.55
C GLY A 41 -4.03 0.23 -5.29
N SER A 42 -4.76 -0.18 -6.30
CA SER A 42 -5.83 -1.17 -6.19
C SER A 42 -5.44 -2.56 -5.67
N ILE A 43 -4.15 -2.88 -5.54
CA ILE A 43 -3.76 -4.13 -4.85
C ILE A 43 -4.00 -4.06 -3.34
N PHE A 44 -4.23 -2.88 -2.75
CA PHE A 44 -4.59 -2.74 -1.35
C PHE A 44 -6.07 -3.10 -1.07
N LYS A 45 -6.92 -3.15 -2.08
CA LYS A 45 -8.37 -3.38 -1.96
C LYS A 45 -8.75 -4.69 -1.26
N MET A 46 -7.92 -5.73 -1.36
CA MET A 46 -8.16 -6.99 -0.65
C MET A 46 -8.02 -6.83 0.87
N VAL A 47 -7.15 -5.92 1.34
CA VAL A 47 -7.05 -5.57 2.77
C VAL A 47 -8.35 -4.93 3.24
N SER A 48 -8.85 -3.94 2.50
CA SER A 48 -10.11 -3.25 2.80
C SER A 48 -11.31 -4.20 2.73
N ALA A 49 -11.31 -5.15 1.77
CA ALA A 49 -12.36 -6.15 1.62
C ALA A 49 -12.43 -7.08 2.83
N LEU A 50 -11.29 -7.70 3.20
CA LEU A 50 -11.26 -8.63 4.33
C LEU A 50 -11.63 -7.92 5.63
N GLY A 51 -11.06 -6.74 5.89
CA GLY A 51 -11.39 -5.95 7.07
C GLY A 51 -12.88 -5.62 7.15
N ALA A 52 -13.49 -5.16 6.06
CA ALA A 52 -14.90 -4.81 6.05
C ALA A 52 -15.83 -6.02 6.29
N MET A 53 -15.47 -7.19 5.77
CA MET A 53 -16.27 -8.40 5.99
C MET A 53 -16.10 -8.96 7.41
N LEU A 54 -14.89 -8.95 7.97
CA LEU A 54 -14.63 -9.40 9.34
C LEU A 54 -15.30 -8.49 10.38
N GLU A 55 -15.37 -7.18 10.12
CA GLU A 55 -16.06 -6.22 10.99
C GLU A 55 -17.58 -6.17 10.79
N GLY A 56 -18.13 -6.96 9.84
CA GLY A 56 -19.56 -6.91 9.51
C GLY A 56 -20.03 -5.63 8.82
N GLU A 57 -19.08 -4.83 8.29
CA GLU A 57 -19.35 -3.60 7.54
C GLU A 57 -19.67 -3.87 6.05
N LEU A 58 -19.50 -5.12 5.61
CA LEU A 58 -19.88 -5.60 4.28
C LEU A 58 -20.39 -7.04 4.38
N PHE A 59 -21.60 -7.27 3.88
CA PHE A 59 -22.11 -8.64 3.67
C PHE A 59 -21.76 -9.12 2.27
N VAL A 60 -21.45 -10.42 2.14
CA VAL A 60 -20.97 -11.03 0.88
C VAL A 60 -21.94 -10.90 -0.30
N ASN A 61 -23.24 -10.78 -0.04
CA ASN A 61 -24.31 -10.58 -1.03
C ASN A 61 -24.79 -9.12 -1.11
N GLU A 62 -24.23 -8.22 -0.34
CA GLU A 62 -24.54 -6.80 -0.42
C GLU A 62 -24.08 -6.22 -1.75
N THR A 63 -24.90 -5.37 -2.36
CA THR A 63 -24.56 -4.68 -3.60
C THR A 63 -24.38 -3.19 -3.37
N ILE A 64 -23.35 -2.61 -3.99
CA ILE A 64 -23.03 -1.18 -3.97
C ILE A 64 -23.04 -0.67 -5.40
N ASN A 65 -23.73 0.45 -5.63
CA ASN A 65 -23.75 1.17 -6.90
C ASN A 65 -22.67 2.24 -6.92
N ASP A 66 -22.01 2.39 -8.07
CA ASP A 66 -21.07 3.48 -8.30
C ASP A 66 -21.82 4.75 -8.71
N GLU A 67 -21.91 5.71 -7.80
CA GLU A 67 -22.52 7.03 -8.04
C GLU A 67 -21.57 8.02 -8.75
N GLY A 68 -20.35 7.58 -9.08
CA GLY A 68 -19.32 8.35 -9.76
C GLY A 68 -18.43 9.15 -8.81
N ARG A 69 -19.00 10.05 -8.03
CA ARG A 69 -18.26 10.86 -7.02
C ARG A 69 -18.69 10.49 -5.61
N PHE A 70 -17.72 10.30 -4.74
CA PHE A 70 -17.96 9.90 -3.36
C PHE A 70 -18.16 11.13 -2.47
N MET A 71 -19.42 11.57 -2.37
CA MET A 71 -19.79 12.82 -1.69
C MET A 71 -19.85 12.73 -0.16
N LEU A 72 -19.71 11.53 0.43
CA LEU A 72 -19.82 11.38 1.89
C LEU A 72 -18.65 12.01 2.68
N VAL A 73 -17.55 12.34 2.03
CA VAL A 73 -16.35 12.92 2.66
C VAL A 73 -16.17 14.42 2.41
N THR A 74 -17.00 15.01 1.54
CA THR A 74 -16.93 16.46 1.23
C THR A 74 -18.26 16.93 0.61
N ASN A 75 -18.60 18.21 0.87
CA ASN A 75 -19.73 18.87 0.25
C ASN A 75 -19.34 19.59 -1.07
N VAL A 76 -18.06 19.56 -1.45
CA VAL A 76 -17.56 20.23 -2.66
C VAL A 76 -17.34 19.17 -3.74
N GLU A 77 -18.18 19.16 -4.75
CA GLU A 77 -18.19 18.13 -5.80
C GLU A 77 -16.83 18.00 -6.51
N SER A 78 -16.14 19.10 -6.78
CA SER A 78 -14.83 19.09 -7.44
C SER A 78 -13.72 18.41 -6.61
N GLN A 79 -13.88 18.34 -5.29
CA GLN A 79 -12.94 17.71 -4.34
C GLN A 79 -13.32 16.28 -4.01
N ALA A 80 -14.53 15.83 -4.38
CA ALA A 80 -15.00 14.49 -4.07
C ALA A 80 -14.20 13.44 -4.85
N PRO A 81 -13.69 12.39 -4.17
CA PRO A 81 -13.04 11.27 -4.83
C PRO A 81 -13.95 10.64 -5.87
N LYS A 82 -13.40 10.26 -7.02
CA LYS A 82 -14.18 9.67 -8.12
C LYS A 82 -13.68 8.28 -8.50
N CYS A 83 -14.60 7.47 -9.03
CA CYS A 83 -14.21 6.22 -9.64
C CYS A 83 -13.40 6.45 -10.93
N TRP A 84 -12.55 5.50 -11.28
CA TRP A 84 -11.72 5.56 -12.48
C TRP A 84 -12.53 5.38 -13.77
N ILE A 85 -13.71 4.73 -13.69
CA ILE A 85 -14.55 4.47 -14.86
C ILE A 85 -15.17 5.77 -15.38
N SER A 86 -15.25 5.90 -16.71
CA SER A 86 -15.89 7.05 -17.35
C SER A 86 -17.41 7.04 -17.09
N GLU A 87 -18.01 8.21 -17.10
CA GLU A 87 -19.45 8.38 -16.84
C GLU A 87 -20.31 7.56 -17.80
N GLY A 88 -19.98 7.52 -19.08
CA GLY A 88 -20.71 6.74 -20.09
C GLY A 88 -20.59 5.22 -19.93
N GLN A 89 -19.66 4.73 -19.11
CA GLN A 89 -19.47 3.30 -18.84
C GLN A 89 -19.83 2.90 -17.40
N ARG A 90 -20.32 3.82 -16.59
CA ARG A 90 -20.66 3.60 -15.17
C ARG A 90 -21.68 2.47 -14.96
N TYR A 91 -22.50 2.16 -15.97
CA TYR A 91 -23.43 1.03 -15.93
C TYR A 91 -22.73 -0.32 -15.63
N LYS A 92 -21.43 -0.45 -15.91
CA LYS A 92 -20.62 -1.64 -15.60
C LYS A 92 -20.30 -1.77 -14.12
N HIS A 93 -20.47 -0.70 -13.34
CA HIS A 93 -20.20 -0.65 -11.92
C HIS A 93 -21.49 -0.51 -11.08
N GLN A 94 -22.61 -0.99 -11.60
CA GLN A 94 -23.88 -1.03 -10.87
C GLN A 94 -24.12 -2.38 -10.24
N SER A 95 -24.77 -2.41 -9.08
CA SER A 95 -25.14 -3.63 -8.34
C SER A 95 -23.98 -4.59 -8.13
N GLN A 96 -22.81 -4.06 -7.76
CA GLN A 96 -21.59 -4.86 -7.55
C GLN A 96 -21.58 -5.44 -6.15
N THR A 97 -21.38 -6.75 -6.04
CA THR A 97 -20.97 -7.43 -4.82
C THR A 97 -19.45 -7.29 -4.65
N ILE A 98 -18.89 -7.88 -3.58
CA ILE A 98 -17.44 -7.89 -3.38
C ILE A 98 -16.68 -8.55 -4.56
N ILE A 99 -17.26 -9.56 -5.18
CA ILE A 99 -16.67 -10.25 -6.34
C ILE A 99 -16.54 -9.30 -7.52
N GLU A 100 -17.63 -8.64 -7.93
CA GLU A 100 -17.60 -7.67 -9.03
C GLU A 100 -16.78 -6.43 -8.67
N GLY A 101 -16.87 -5.94 -7.44
CA GLY A 101 -16.09 -4.81 -6.95
C GLY A 101 -14.58 -5.02 -7.08
N LEU A 102 -14.09 -6.24 -6.80
CA LEU A 102 -12.68 -6.63 -6.98
C LEU A 102 -12.33 -6.86 -8.45
N SER A 103 -13.16 -7.59 -9.20
CA SER A 103 -12.95 -7.90 -10.61
C SER A 103 -12.88 -6.63 -11.47
N ASN A 104 -13.82 -5.71 -11.27
CA ASN A 104 -13.88 -4.41 -11.93
C ASN A 104 -12.96 -3.37 -11.31
N SER A 105 -12.35 -3.66 -10.16
CA SER A 105 -11.52 -2.71 -9.41
C SER A 105 -12.23 -1.37 -9.14
N CYS A 106 -13.51 -1.39 -8.77
CA CYS A 106 -14.34 -0.21 -8.57
C CYS A 106 -13.84 0.64 -7.38
N ASN A 107 -13.40 1.88 -7.63
CA ASN A 107 -12.95 2.75 -6.54
C ASN A 107 -14.10 3.14 -5.61
N TYR A 108 -15.27 3.45 -6.16
CA TYR A 108 -16.44 3.86 -5.37
C TYR A 108 -16.85 2.79 -4.35
N PHE A 109 -16.86 1.52 -4.77
CA PHE A 109 -17.09 0.37 -3.90
C PHE A 109 -16.15 0.41 -2.69
N PHE A 110 -14.85 0.56 -2.94
CA PHE A 110 -13.83 0.56 -1.90
C PHE A 110 -13.74 1.87 -1.10
N TYR A 111 -14.15 3.01 -1.65
CA TYR A 111 -14.38 4.22 -0.87
C TYR A 111 -15.46 3.99 0.19
N THR A 112 -16.54 3.30 -0.20
CA THR A 112 -17.63 2.95 0.74
C THR A 112 -17.10 2.07 1.87
N LEU A 113 -16.29 1.06 1.58
CA LEU A 113 -15.67 0.20 2.60
C LEU A 113 -14.72 0.99 3.51
N GLY A 114 -13.86 1.84 2.94
CA GLY A 114 -12.95 2.69 3.72
C GLY A 114 -13.69 3.67 4.62
N TYR A 115 -14.79 4.24 4.16
CA TYR A 115 -15.63 5.13 4.94
C TYR A 115 -16.30 4.41 6.13
N ARG A 116 -16.81 3.20 5.92
CA ARG A 116 -17.43 2.37 6.95
C ARG A 116 -16.42 1.87 7.99
N LEU A 117 -15.26 1.39 7.55
CA LEU A 117 -14.18 0.93 8.43
C LEU A 117 -13.60 2.08 9.27
N GLY A 118 -13.47 3.25 8.67
CA GLY A 118 -12.73 4.35 9.28
C GLY A 118 -11.22 4.11 9.31
N GLU A 119 -10.49 5.14 9.75
CA GLU A 119 -9.02 5.16 9.80
C GLU A 119 -8.45 4.03 10.64
N THR A 120 -8.95 3.90 11.87
CA THR A 120 -8.37 3.00 12.88
C THR A 120 -8.41 1.54 12.45
N ARG A 121 -9.58 1.05 12.02
CA ARG A 121 -9.73 -0.36 11.60
C ARG A 121 -8.97 -0.63 10.30
N LEU A 122 -9.01 0.30 9.35
CA LEU A 122 -8.28 0.14 8.09
C LEU A 122 -6.76 0.04 8.33
N TYR A 123 -6.21 0.88 9.21
CA TYR A 123 -4.81 0.80 9.62
C TYR A 123 -4.50 -0.49 10.39
N GLN A 124 -5.41 -0.93 11.28
CA GLN A 124 -5.27 -2.17 12.03
C GLN A 124 -5.15 -3.38 11.09
N TYR A 125 -6.10 -3.57 10.16
CA TYR A 125 -6.06 -4.68 9.21
C TYR A 125 -4.80 -4.65 8.32
N ALA A 126 -4.39 -3.46 7.88
CA ALA A 126 -3.12 -3.32 7.16
C ALA A 126 -1.91 -3.73 8.01
N SER A 127 -1.93 -3.41 9.31
CA SER A 127 -0.88 -3.79 10.26
C SER A 127 -0.87 -5.30 10.53
N GLU A 128 -2.03 -5.91 10.66
CA GLU A 128 -2.19 -7.34 10.84
C GLU A 128 -1.75 -8.14 9.60
N PHE A 129 -1.93 -7.60 8.38
CA PHE A 129 -1.30 -8.11 7.17
C PHE A 129 0.22 -7.86 7.10
N GLY A 130 0.76 -7.12 8.07
CA GLY A 130 2.18 -6.77 8.16
C GLY A 130 2.62 -5.67 7.20
N LEU A 131 1.69 -4.86 6.67
CA LEU A 131 2.01 -3.75 5.76
C LEU A 131 2.52 -2.49 6.47
N THR A 132 2.74 -2.53 7.78
CA THR A 132 3.31 -1.44 8.59
C THR A 132 4.63 -1.81 9.25
N SER A 133 5.11 -3.03 9.01
CA SER A 133 6.34 -3.58 9.62
C SER A 133 7.29 -4.12 8.56
N LYS A 134 8.52 -4.42 8.96
CA LYS A 134 9.43 -5.24 8.16
C LYS A 134 8.90 -6.66 8.07
N THR A 135 9.24 -7.35 6.98
CA THR A 135 8.78 -8.73 6.75
C THR A 135 9.55 -9.77 7.55
N GLY A 136 10.72 -9.39 8.10
CA GLY A 136 11.62 -10.31 8.79
C GLY A 136 12.51 -11.14 7.87
N VAL A 137 12.56 -10.80 6.58
CA VAL A 137 13.43 -11.50 5.62
C VAL A 137 14.91 -11.43 6.01
N ASP A 138 15.66 -12.51 5.77
CA ASP A 138 17.07 -12.69 6.15
C ASP A 138 18.04 -11.85 5.30
N LEU A 139 17.63 -10.69 4.84
CA LEU A 139 18.44 -9.80 4.03
C LEU A 139 18.59 -8.43 4.70
N PRO A 140 19.79 -7.83 4.65
CA PRO A 140 20.02 -6.50 5.19
C PRO A 140 19.35 -5.42 4.34
N GLY A 141 19.04 -4.28 4.96
CA GLY A 141 18.57 -3.09 4.26
C GLY A 141 17.08 -3.07 3.96
N GLU A 142 16.27 -3.98 4.53
CA GLU A 142 14.83 -3.96 4.35
C GLU A 142 14.23 -2.64 4.84
N GLN A 143 13.43 -2.01 3.99
CA GLN A 143 12.67 -0.80 4.31
C GLN A 143 11.29 -1.17 4.88
N ARG A 144 10.82 -0.38 5.85
CA ARG A 144 9.46 -0.49 6.38
C ARG A 144 8.45 0.10 5.40
N SER A 145 7.36 -0.58 5.18
CA SER A 145 6.18 -0.01 4.51
C SER A 145 5.46 0.99 5.42
N VAL A 146 4.74 1.93 4.83
CA VAL A 146 3.93 2.94 5.54
C VAL A 146 2.51 2.85 5.04
N VAL A 147 1.56 2.76 5.94
CA VAL A 147 0.12 2.86 5.64
C VAL A 147 -0.42 4.16 6.23
N GLY A 148 -1.23 4.87 5.45
CA GLY A 148 -1.72 6.19 5.82
C GLY A 148 -2.68 6.15 7.01
N CYS A 149 -2.37 6.95 8.02
CA CYS A 149 -3.21 7.30 9.17
C CYS A 149 -2.68 8.60 9.79
N GLN A 150 -3.32 9.14 10.82
CA GLN A 150 -2.86 10.38 11.46
C GLN A 150 -1.41 10.28 11.95
N THR A 151 -1.04 9.19 12.63
CA THR A 151 0.32 9.04 13.16
C THR A 151 1.39 8.78 12.09
N SER A 152 1.00 8.24 10.94
CA SER A 152 1.90 8.12 9.77
C SER A 152 2.01 9.45 9.02
N LEU A 153 0.96 10.27 9.01
CA LEU A 153 0.99 11.61 8.40
C LEU A 153 1.77 12.59 9.27
N TYR A 154 1.42 12.69 10.53
CA TYR A 154 2.11 13.47 11.55
C TYR A 154 1.90 12.85 12.93
N ASP A 155 3.01 12.52 13.58
CA ASP A 155 3.06 11.98 14.93
C ASP A 155 3.62 13.05 15.88
N PRO A 156 2.80 13.62 16.79
CA PRO A 156 3.24 14.66 17.72
C PRO A 156 4.32 14.18 18.70
N ASP A 157 4.40 12.87 18.95
CA ASP A 157 5.39 12.29 19.87
C ASP A 157 6.77 12.09 19.24
N LYS A 158 6.88 12.25 17.91
CA LYS A 158 8.15 12.15 17.19
C LYS A 158 8.80 13.51 17.00
N ALA A 159 10.14 13.51 17.01
CA ALA A 159 10.92 14.69 16.70
C ALA A 159 10.71 15.15 15.24
N MET A 160 10.84 16.47 15.02
CA MET A 160 10.79 17.05 13.68
C MET A 160 12.09 16.79 12.94
N GLY A 161 12.05 15.87 11.97
CA GLY A 161 13.19 15.49 11.14
C GLY A 161 12.88 14.29 10.27
N GLU A 162 13.50 14.20 9.08
CA GLU A 162 13.23 13.13 8.11
C GLU A 162 13.50 11.70 8.65
N ALA A 163 14.37 11.58 9.64
CA ALA A 163 14.69 10.30 10.27
C ALA A 163 13.56 9.78 11.19
N TYR A 164 12.64 10.65 11.61
CA TYR A 164 11.66 10.34 12.63
C TYR A 164 10.22 10.31 12.10
N GLN A 165 9.90 11.15 11.11
CA GLN A 165 8.57 11.19 10.51
C GLN A 165 8.48 10.19 9.34
N ASP A 166 7.31 9.59 9.14
CA ASP A 166 7.09 8.58 8.08
C ASP A 166 6.96 9.22 6.68
N THR A 167 6.65 10.52 6.62
CA THR A 167 6.55 11.30 5.38
C THR A 167 7.27 12.64 5.51
N ALA A 168 7.53 13.30 4.39
CA ALA A 168 8.11 14.65 4.38
C ALA A 168 7.08 15.76 4.66
N ILE A 169 5.78 15.45 4.64
CA ILE A 169 4.70 16.46 4.76
C ILE A 169 4.81 17.28 6.04
N PRO A 170 5.00 16.68 7.24
CA PRO A 170 5.13 17.46 8.48
C PRO A 170 6.32 18.41 8.47
N ILE A 171 7.44 18.00 7.88
CA ILE A 171 8.66 18.81 7.78
C ILE A 171 8.42 20.01 6.86
N ILE A 172 7.75 19.77 5.73
CA ILE A 172 7.37 20.83 4.78
C ILE A 172 6.40 21.82 5.45
N ALA A 173 5.38 21.32 6.15
CA ALA A 173 4.43 22.15 6.87
C ALA A 173 5.13 22.99 7.96
N PHE A 174 5.98 22.36 8.79
CA PHE A 174 6.75 23.01 9.83
C PHE A 174 7.59 24.18 9.26
N ASN A 175 8.39 23.91 8.24
CA ASN A 175 9.23 24.93 7.62
C ASN A 175 8.43 26.04 6.94
N SER A 176 7.27 25.70 6.37
CA SER A 176 6.39 26.68 5.73
C SER A 176 5.74 27.60 6.74
N ILE A 177 5.21 27.08 7.86
CA ILE A 177 4.66 27.88 8.95
C ILE A 177 5.77 28.75 9.58
N LYS A 178 6.94 28.17 9.86
CA LYS A 178 8.08 28.90 10.43
C LYS A 178 8.49 30.08 9.55
N ARG A 179 8.65 29.84 8.26
CA ARG A 179 8.98 30.88 7.26
C ARG A 179 7.88 31.93 7.16
N HIS A 180 6.62 31.51 7.14
CA HIS A 180 5.48 32.41 7.08
C HIS A 180 5.45 33.36 8.30
N LEU A 181 5.49 32.82 9.52
CA LEU A 181 5.47 33.62 10.75
C LEU A 181 6.67 34.57 10.87
N ARG A 182 7.85 34.13 10.42
CA ARG A 182 9.05 34.99 10.36
C ARG A 182 8.83 36.18 9.41
N ASN A 183 8.28 35.92 8.23
CA ASN A 183 8.01 36.98 7.24
C ASN A 183 6.95 37.98 7.72
N GLU A 184 5.90 37.47 8.37
CA GLU A 184 4.87 38.32 8.97
C GLU A 184 5.42 39.22 10.11
N GLY A 185 6.35 38.71 10.91
CA GLY A 185 7.08 39.50 11.89
C GLY A 185 7.93 40.55 11.22
N ALA A 186 8.77 40.19 10.24
CA ALA A 186 9.65 41.10 9.53
C ALA A 186 8.90 42.26 8.84
N SER A 187 7.73 41.99 8.26
CA SER A 187 6.86 43.02 7.66
C SER A 187 6.38 44.09 8.67
N ARG A 188 6.45 43.81 9.96
CA ARG A 188 6.07 44.66 11.09
C ARG A 188 7.28 45.14 11.91
N ASN A 189 8.50 44.96 11.38
CA ASN A 189 9.76 45.22 12.06
C ASN A 189 9.95 44.44 13.38
N ILE A 190 9.40 43.22 13.44
CA ILE A 190 9.55 42.29 14.55
C ILE A 190 10.45 41.16 14.10
N THR A 191 11.51 40.85 14.87
CA THR A 191 12.37 39.70 14.67
C THR A 191 12.06 38.69 15.77
N TYR A 192 11.68 37.49 15.35
CA TYR A 192 11.48 36.38 16.27
C TYR A 192 12.75 35.54 16.38
N ASP A 193 13.05 35.08 17.58
CA ASP A 193 14.06 34.08 17.86
C ASP A 193 13.69 32.74 17.25
N ASP A 194 14.68 32.02 16.68
CA ASP A 194 14.43 30.76 16.00
C ASP A 194 13.92 29.66 16.91
N GLU A 195 14.41 29.57 18.15
CA GLU A 195 13.94 28.59 19.13
C GLU A 195 12.46 28.84 19.52
N ARG A 196 12.09 30.12 19.64
CA ARG A 196 10.69 30.49 19.90
C ARG A 196 9.78 30.16 18.74
N LEU A 197 10.23 30.41 17.49
CA LEU A 197 9.51 30.01 16.30
C LEU A 197 9.33 28.49 16.25
N ASP A 198 10.36 27.72 16.52
CA ASP A 198 10.31 26.27 16.50
C ASP A 198 9.33 25.72 17.54
N ARG A 199 9.34 26.23 18.77
CA ARG A 199 8.37 25.85 19.80
C ARG A 199 6.96 26.24 19.41
N CYS A 200 6.77 27.45 18.90
CA CYS A 200 5.46 27.94 18.46
C CYS A 200 4.88 27.03 17.36
N VAL A 201 5.66 26.75 16.31
CA VAL A 201 5.21 25.90 15.19
C VAL A 201 4.90 24.50 15.66
N LYS A 202 5.76 23.90 16.49
CA LYS A 202 5.49 22.56 17.07
C LYS A 202 4.19 22.54 17.87
N ARG A 203 3.98 23.52 18.77
CA ARG A 203 2.73 23.64 19.55
C ARG A 203 1.49 23.80 18.65
N LEU A 204 1.59 24.58 17.57
CA LEU A 204 0.50 24.73 16.60
C LEU A 204 0.18 23.44 15.88
N MET A 205 1.19 22.70 15.46
CA MET A 205 1.02 21.41 14.80
C MET A 205 0.43 20.37 15.75
N ASP A 206 0.93 20.30 16.98
CA ASP A 206 0.38 19.38 18.01
C ASP A 206 -1.07 19.72 18.36
N MET A 207 -1.38 20.99 18.51
CA MET A 207 -2.75 21.48 18.71
C MET A 207 -3.66 21.04 17.56
N ALA A 208 -3.20 21.21 16.30
CA ALA A 208 -4.03 20.90 15.15
C ALA A 208 -4.44 19.43 15.09
N VAL A 209 -3.56 18.50 15.43
CA VAL A 209 -3.89 17.05 15.38
C VAL A 209 -4.69 16.60 16.62
N ASN A 210 -4.54 17.27 17.74
CA ASN A 210 -5.20 16.91 19.01
C ASN A 210 -6.54 17.60 19.23
N THR A 211 -6.95 18.54 18.36
CA THR A 211 -8.24 19.25 18.49
C THR A 211 -9.07 19.14 17.21
N ALA A 212 -10.38 19.38 17.37
CA ALA A 212 -11.27 19.46 16.21
C ALA A 212 -10.92 20.69 15.36
N GLN A 213 -10.95 20.55 14.05
CA GLN A 213 -10.59 21.61 13.10
C GLN A 213 -11.44 22.89 13.29
N GLY A 214 -12.70 22.75 13.66
CA GLY A 214 -13.59 23.89 13.96
C GLY A 214 -13.14 24.75 15.13
N ASP A 215 -12.34 24.18 16.05
CA ASP A 215 -11.87 24.85 17.26
C ASP A 215 -10.44 25.42 17.12
N TRP A 216 -9.77 25.21 16.01
CA TRP A 216 -8.37 25.61 15.83
C TRP A 216 -8.12 27.08 16.10
N LEU A 217 -8.99 27.98 15.63
CA LEU A 217 -8.84 29.40 15.85
C LEU A 217 -8.90 29.78 17.34
N LEU A 218 -9.60 29.00 18.15
CA LEU A 218 -9.70 29.20 19.59
C LEU A 218 -8.36 28.95 20.28
N TYR A 219 -7.61 27.94 19.85
CA TYR A 219 -6.34 27.51 20.44
C TYR A 219 -5.12 28.12 19.76
N MET A 220 -5.16 28.36 18.45
CA MET A 220 -4.05 28.91 17.66
C MET A 220 -3.69 30.31 18.10
N ARG A 221 -4.68 31.18 18.34
CA ARG A 221 -4.47 32.57 18.75
C ARG A 221 -3.71 32.69 20.08
N PRO A 222 -4.10 32.02 21.16
CA PRO A 222 -3.33 32.01 22.40
C PRO A 222 -1.89 31.53 22.22
N ILE A 223 -1.64 30.46 21.44
CA ILE A 223 -0.29 29.96 21.19
C ILE A 223 0.58 31.04 20.53
N LEU A 224 0.08 31.73 19.50
CA LEU A 224 0.79 32.81 18.82
C LEU A 224 1.09 33.98 19.76
N MET A 225 0.15 34.35 20.64
CA MET A 225 0.32 35.40 21.64
C MET A 225 1.36 35.02 22.70
N GLU A 226 1.33 33.81 23.22
CA GLU A 226 2.24 33.32 24.25
C GLU A 226 3.66 33.13 23.72
N GLU A 227 3.82 32.44 22.60
CA GLU A 227 5.14 32.09 22.09
C GLU A 227 5.83 33.25 21.38
N LEU A 228 5.10 34.06 20.61
CA LEU A 228 5.67 35.09 19.76
C LEU A 228 5.36 36.52 20.25
N ASN A 229 4.69 36.68 21.39
CA ASN A 229 4.22 37.96 21.91
C ASN A 229 3.40 38.78 20.87
N MET A 230 2.64 38.06 20.01
CA MET A 230 1.77 38.72 19.05
C MET A 230 0.65 39.47 19.77
N THR A 231 0.32 40.66 19.30
CA THR A 231 -0.81 41.41 19.83
C THR A 231 -2.14 40.78 19.42
N ARG A 232 -3.21 41.14 20.15
CA ARG A 232 -4.55 40.72 19.80
C ARG A 232 -4.92 41.10 18.34
N GLU A 233 -4.53 42.28 17.89
CA GLU A 233 -4.77 42.71 16.52
C GLU A 233 -4.08 41.79 15.50
N MET A 234 -2.80 41.46 15.71
CA MET A 234 -2.05 40.55 14.83
C MET A 234 -2.69 39.19 14.69
N VAL A 235 -3.12 38.54 15.79
CA VAL A 235 -3.72 37.20 15.73
C VAL A 235 -5.15 37.16 15.19
N TYR A 236 -5.71 38.33 14.82
CA TYR A 236 -6.96 38.42 14.05
C TYR A 236 -6.72 38.83 12.59
N THR A 237 -5.46 39.04 12.18
CA THR A 237 -5.12 39.36 10.80
C THR A 237 -5.22 38.11 9.92
N GLN A 238 -5.96 38.23 8.83
CA GLN A 238 -6.21 37.09 7.92
C GLN A 238 -4.94 36.49 7.33
N SER A 239 -3.92 37.32 6.99
CA SER A 239 -2.65 36.81 6.47
C SER A 239 -1.95 35.88 7.45
N ILE A 240 -1.92 36.21 8.76
CA ILE A 240 -1.27 35.37 9.76
C ILE A 240 -2.07 34.08 10.00
N ILE A 241 -3.37 34.23 10.22
CA ILE A 241 -4.22 33.11 10.65
C ILE A 241 -4.57 32.18 9.49
N GLY A 242 -4.93 32.74 8.32
CA GLY A 242 -5.40 31.94 7.19
C GLY A 242 -4.32 31.04 6.61
N ASP A 243 -3.11 31.58 6.40
CA ASP A 243 -2.01 30.79 5.84
C ASP A 243 -1.49 29.76 6.84
N THR A 244 -1.39 30.13 8.13
CA THR A 244 -1.05 29.15 9.19
C THR A 244 -2.09 28.03 9.24
N TYR A 245 -3.38 28.35 9.17
CA TYR A 245 -4.48 27.37 9.14
C TYR A 245 -4.36 26.41 7.94
N ASN A 246 -4.05 26.95 6.76
CA ASN A 246 -3.91 26.12 5.56
C ASN A 246 -2.76 25.12 5.68
N TYR A 247 -1.59 25.52 6.17
CA TYR A 247 -0.47 24.60 6.40
C TYR A 247 -0.76 23.55 7.49
N LEU A 248 -1.52 23.92 8.54
CA LEU A 248 -1.94 22.97 9.56
C LEU A 248 -2.93 21.94 9.00
N ASN A 249 -3.74 22.32 8.01
CA ASN A 249 -4.66 21.39 7.35
C ASN A 249 -3.93 20.26 6.60
N ASP A 250 -2.71 20.50 6.11
CA ASP A 250 -1.92 19.50 5.40
C ASP A 250 -1.47 18.34 6.29
N ILE A 251 -1.42 18.54 7.61
CA ILE A 251 -1.02 17.52 8.59
C ILE A 251 -2.18 16.90 9.37
N LYS A 252 -3.41 17.33 9.10
CA LYS A 252 -4.62 16.78 9.76
C LYS A 252 -5.23 15.70 8.91
N TRP A 253 -5.34 14.51 9.49
CA TRP A 253 -6.04 13.40 8.84
C TRP A 253 -7.55 13.64 8.78
N GLY A 254 -8.14 13.28 7.66
CA GLY A 254 -9.57 13.42 7.45
C GLY A 254 -10.19 12.23 6.68
N PRO A 255 -11.52 12.19 6.59
CA PRO A 255 -12.22 11.10 5.90
C PRO A 255 -11.81 10.91 4.43
N SER A 256 -11.43 11.99 3.73
CA SER A 256 -10.97 11.92 2.34
C SER A 256 -9.67 11.12 2.22
N GLN A 257 -8.72 11.28 3.14
CA GLN A 257 -7.50 10.49 3.17
C GLN A 257 -7.80 9.02 3.49
N THR A 258 -8.72 8.76 4.43
CA THR A 258 -9.12 7.39 4.79
C THR A 258 -9.66 6.60 3.59
N VAL A 259 -10.60 7.18 2.82
CA VAL A 259 -11.15 6.49 1.65
C VAL A 259 -10.11 6.32 0.53
N GLN A 260 -9.14 7.24 0.41
CA GLN A 260 -8.01 7.07 -0.50
C GLN A 260 -7.09 5.91 -0.07
N VAL A 261 -6.82 5.74 1.24
CA VAL A 261 -6.05 4.59 1.74
C VAL A 261 -6.77 3.28 1.43
N ALA A 262 -8.09 3.22 1.51
CA ALA A 262 -8.85 2.01 1.21
C ALA A 262 -8.65 1.48 -0.22
N ILE A 263 -8.19 2.33 -1.13
CA ILE A 263 -7.78 1.97 -2.49
C ILE A 263 -6.25 1.98 -2.70
N GLY A 264 -5.48 2.07 -1.61
CA GLY A 264 -4.03 2.06 -1.63
C GLY A 264 -3.38 3.34 -2.14
N GLN A 265 -4.00 4.48 -1.92
CA GLN A 265 -3.51 5.81 -2.28
C GLN A 265 -3.14 6.64 -1.03
N SER A 266 -3.14 7.96 -1.12
CA SER A 266 -2.68 8.89 -0.08
C SER A 266 -1.16 8.71 0.18
N ILE A 267 -0.74 8.74 1.43
CA ILE A 267 0.67 8.58 1.84
C ILE A 267 1.11 7.11 1.97
N THR A 268 0.26 6.16 1.56
CA THR A 268 0.57 4.73 1.66
C THR A 268 1.64 4.33 0.66
N VAL A 269 2.74 3.74 1.15
CA VAL A 269 3.82 3.17 0.34
C VAL A 269 4.26 1.82 0.90
N VAL A 270 4.40 0.84 0.02
CA VAL A 270 4.71 -0.55 0.41
C VAL A 270 5.89 -1.09 -0.37
N THR A 271 6.64 -2.04 0.24
CA THR A 271 7.69 -2.78 -0.47
C THR A 271 7.11 -4.00 -1.17
N PRO A 272 7.71 -4.47 -2.29
CA PRO A 272 7.30 -5.73 -2.93
C PRO A 272 7.32 -6.93 -1.97
N ALA A 273 8.26 -7.00 -1.06
CA ALA A 273 8.34 -8.05 -0.05
C ALA A 273 7.11 -8.03 0.89
N ALA A 274 6.73 -6.86 1.40
CA ALA A 274 5.54 -6.74 2.25
C ALA A 274 4.26 -7.11 1.48
N VAL A 275 4.18 -6.72 0.19
CA VAL A 275 3.07 -7.12 -0.68
C VAL A 275 3.05 -8.63 -0.88
N SER A 276 4.20 -9.29 -1.11
CA SER A 276 4.23 -10.75 -1.29
C SER A 276 3.76 -11.49 -0.05
N ARG A 277 4.14 -11.00 1.15
CA ARG A 277 3.70 -11.55 2.43
C ARG A 277 2.18 -11.53 2.58
N TYR A 278 1.54 -10.37 2.34
CA TYR A 278 0.09 -10.27 2.51
C TYR A 278 -0.69 -11.02 1.43
N VAL A 279 -0.21 -11.01 0.17
CA VAL A 279 -0.85 -11.75 -0.92
C VAL A 279 -0.79 -13.25 -0.68
N ALA A 280 0.34 -13.76 -0.17
CA ALA A 280 0.45 -15.16 0.24
C ALA A 280 -0.56 -15.51 1.34
N ALA A 281 -0.81 -14.60 2.29
CA ALA A 281 -1.80 -14.80 3.35
C ALA A 281 -3.23 -14.94 2.80
N LEU A 282 -3.58 -14.26 1.71
CA LEU A 282 -4.88 -14.45 1.05
C LEU A 282 -5.04 -15.87 0.49
N GLY A 283 -3.93 -16.46 -0.02
CA GLY A 283 -3.93 -17.80 -0.62
C GLY A 283 -3.82 -18.97 0.35
N ASN A 284 -3.38 -18.73 1.60
CA ASN A 284 -3.11 -19.78 2.58
C ASN A 284 -4.09 -19.81 3.77
N GLY A 285 -5.27 -19.20 3.62
CA GLY A 285 -6.30 -19.21 4.66
C GLY A 285 -6.18 -18.08 5.69
N GLY A 286 -5.44 -17.00 5.39
CA GLY A 286 -5.35 -15.82 6.26
C GLY A 286 -4.16 -15.85 7.22
N LYS A 287 -3.20 -16.74 7.05
CA LYS A 287 -1.99 -16.83 7.87
C LYS A 287 -0.88 -15.96 7.31
N VAL A 288 -0.43 -15.00 8.07
CA VAL A 288 0.65 -14.07 7.71
C VAL A 288 1.95 -14.57 8.32
N TYR A 289 2.89 -15.01 7.49
CA TYR A 289 4.20 -15.48 7.96
C TYR A 289 5.29 -14.41 7.79
N ASN A 290 6.29 -14.42 8.66
CA ASN A 290 7.52 -13.72 8.38
C ASN A 290 8.22 -14.35 7.19
N LEU A 291 8.80 -13.52 6.32
CA LEU A 291 9.52 -14.03 5.16
C LEU A 291 10.88 -14.60 5.59
N MET A 292 11.28 -15.69 4.96
CA MET A 292 12.62 -16.26 5.10
C MET A 292 13.13 -16.75 3.74
N ILE A 293 14.43 -16.68 3.53
CA ILE A 293 15.12 -17.18 2.34
C ILE A 293 15.98 -18.38 2.68
N VAL A 294 16.61 -18.34 3.86
CA VAL A 294 17.45 -19.42 4.35
C VAL A 294 16.56 -20.44 5.06
N ASP A 295 16.40 -21.62 4.47
CA ASP A 295 15.68 -22.75 5.07
C ASP A 295 16.59 -23.54 6.03
N SER A 296 17.78 -23.89 5.58
CA SER A 296 18.72 -24.68 6.37
C SER A 296 20.17 -24.27 6.10
N ILE A 297 21.03 -24.54 7.08
CA ILE A 297 22.49 -24.42 6.98
C ILE A 297 23.06 -25.82 7.15
N THR A 298 23.87 -26.26 6.19
CA THR A 298 24.51 -27.56 6.22
C THR A 298 26.04 -27.41 6.38
N SER A 299 26.70 -28.41 7.01
CA SER A 299 28.14 -28.54 7.00
C SER A 299 28.65 -28.86 5.59
N PRO A 300 29.97 -28.76 5.33
CA PRO A 300 30.56 -29.23 4.08
C PRO A 300 30.30 -30.72 3.78
N GLU A 301 30.09 -31.52 4.83
CA GLU A 301 29.82 -32.96 4.76
C GLU A 301 28.33 -33.26 4.47
N GLY A 302 27.46 -32.23 4.50
CA GLY A 302 26.02 -32.30 4.22
C GLY A 302 25.11 -32.46 5.44
N ASP A 303 25.69 -32.45 6.65
CA ASP A 303 24.90 -32.53 7.89
C ASP A 303 24.17 -31.20 8.16
N ILE A 304 22.92 -31.29 8.59
CA ILE A 304 22.14 -30.11 8.96
C ILE A 304 22.67 -29.49 10.25
N VAL A 305 23.31 -28.33 10.16
CA VAL A 305 23.79 -27.56 11.31
C VAL A 305 22.69 -26.73 11.95
N SER A 306 21.78 -26.20 11.12
CA SER A 306 20.65 -25.39 11.58
C SER A 306 19.49 -25.55 10.60
N GLN A 307 18.29 -25.73 11.12
CA GLN A 307 17.02 -25.75 10.36
C GLN A 307 16.14 -24.62 10.88
N ARG A 308 15.59 -23.81 9.98
CA ARG A 308 14.62 -22.78 10.33
C ARG A 308 13.21 -23.30 10.14
N THR A 309 12.31 -22.83 10.97
CA THR A 309 10.88 -23.07 10.84
C THR A 309 10.14 -21.77 10.49
N PRO A 310 9.11 -21.82 9.63
CA PRO A 310 8.28 -20.67 9.38
C PRO A 310 7.74 -20.06 10.67
N SER A 311 7.86 -18.76 10.86
CA SER A 311 7.30 -18.05 12.03
C SER A 311 6.04 -17.30 11.64
N LEU A 312 4.94 -17.61 12.31
CA LEU A 312 3.67 -16.92 12.13
C LEU A 312 3.78 -15.50 12.69
N PHE A 313 3.41 -14.51 11.91
CA PHE A 313 3.31 -13.11 12.33
C PHE A 313 1.91 -12.80 12.85
N ASN A 314 0.88 -13.22 12.09
CA ASN A 314 -0.53 -13.06 12.44
C ASN A 314 -1.39 -14.12 11.74
N GLU A 315 -2.57 -14.37 12.26
CA GLU A 315 -3.61 -15.21 11.64
C GLU A 315 -4.96 -14.50 11.78
N PHE A 316 -5.69 -14.38 10.67
CA PHE A 316 -7.01 -13.77 10.69
C PHE A 316 -8.06 -14.83 11.04
N GLU A 317 -8.51 -14.82 12.29
CA GLU A 317 -9.58 -15.71 12.75
C GLU A 317 -10.89 -15.41 11.99
N GLY A 318 -11.53 -16.46 11.46
CA GLY A 318 -12.77 -16.35 10.70
C GLY A 318 -12.58 -15.90 9.23
N ALA A 319 -11.35 -15.70 8.76
CA ALA A 319 -11.11 -15.28 7.37
C ALA A 319 -11.49 -16.34 6.35
N GLU A 320 -11.46 -17.63 6.72
CA GLU A 320 -11.75 -18.77 5.86
C GLU A 320 -13.13 -18.70 5.21
N GLN A 321 -14.10 -18.05 5.85
CA GLN A 321 -15.44 -17.85 5.30
C GLN A 321 -15.51 -16.73 4.25
N TYR A 322 -14.56 -15.79 4.22
CA TYR A 322 -14.57 -14.61 3.36
C TYR A 322 -13.53 -14.65 2.25
N LEU A 323 -12.38 -15.31 2.49
CA LEU A 323 -11.30 -15.40 1.51
C LEU A 323 -11.74 -16.01 0.17
N PRO A 324 -12.62 -17.03 0.09
CA PRO A 324 -13.10 -17.53 -1.19
C PRO A 324 -13.79 -16.47 -2.06
N TYR A 325 -14.50 -15.52 -1.47
CA TYR A 325 -15.13 -14.40 -2.21
C TYR A 325 -14.09 -13.43 -2.73
N ILE A 326 -13.04 -13.15 -1.95
CA ILE A 326 -11.92 -12.28 -2.38
C ILE A 326 -11.18 -12.95 -3.54
N LEU A 327 -10.82 -14.23 -3.41
CA LEU A 327 -10.11 -14.99 -4.44
C LEU A 327 -10.94 -15.12 -5.72
N GLU A 328 -12.26 -15.33 -5.61
CA GLU A 328 -13.16 -15.36 -6.76
C GLU A 328 -13.22 -14.00 -7.47
N GLY A 329 -13.27 -12.88 -6.72
CA GLY A 329 -13.16 -11.55 -7.27
C GLY A 329 -11.81 -11.31 -7.96
N MET A 330 -10.72 -11.83 -7.40
CA MET A 330 -9.38 -11.80 -8.02
C MET A 330 -9.30 -12.67 -9.27
N LYS A 331 -10.00 -13.83 -9.33
CA LYS A 331 -10.12 -14.67 -10.52
C LYS A 331 -10.79 -13.90 -11.66
N GLY A 332 -11.87 -13.16 -11.34
CA GLY A 332 -12.56 -12.31 -12.29
C GLY A 332 -11.70 -11.23 -12.96
N VAL A 333 -10.57 -10.83 -12.36
CA VAL A 333 -9.64 -9.83 -12.94
C VAL A 333 -9.04 -10.29 -14.27
N VAL A 334 -8.78 -11.60 -14.42
CA VAL A 334 -8.21 -12.18 -15.65
C VAL A 334 -9.29 -12.72 -16.61
N ASP A 335 -10.56 -12.74 -16.18
CA ASP A 335 -11.69 -13.16 -16.99
C ASP A 335 -12.11 -12.10 -18.03
N GLU A 336 -13.07 -12.44 -18.90
CA GLU A 336 -13.43 -11.67 -20.11
C GLU A 336 -13.75 -10.20 -19.89
N SER A 337 -14.28 -9.84 -18.73
CA SER A 337 -14.63 -8.46 -18.37
C SER A 337 -13.67 -7.82 -17.37
N GLY A 338 -12.68 -8.55 -16.87
CA GLY A 338 -11.77 -8.10 -15.84
C GLY A 338 -10.72 -7.10 -16.31
N THR A 339 -10.09 -6.41 -15.36
CA THR A 339 -9.13 -5.33 -15.65
C THR A 339 -7.86 -5.79 -16.37
N ALA A 340 -7.51 -7.10 -16.32
CA ALA A 340 -6.38 -7.68 -17.04
C ALA A 340 -6.78 -8.61 -18.19
N ALA A 341 -8.07 -8.75 -18.51
CA ALA A 341 -8.61 -9.72 -19.47
C ALA A 341 -7.87 -9.76 -20.81
N LYS A 342 -7.54 -8.59 -21.38
CA LYS A 342 -6.86 -8.50 -22.70
C LYS A 342 -5.49 -9.17 -22.73
N TYR A 343 -4.79 -9.27 -21.59
CA TYR A 343 -3.46 -9.87 -21.48
C TYR A 343 -3.49 -11.38 -21.26
N PHE A 344 -4.67 -11.94 -20.91
CA PHE A 344 -4.86 -13.34 -20.55
C PHE A 344 -5.78 -14.11 -21.50
N SER A 345 -6.43 -13.46 -22.47
CA SER A 345 -7.48 -14.04 -23.31
C SER A 345 -7.13 -15.36 -24.00
N SER A 346 -5.87 -15.53 -24.41
CA SER A 346 -5.35 -16.76 -25.09
C SER A 346 -4.40 -17.57 -24.23
N TRP A 347 -4.24 -17.22 -22.95
CA TRP A 347 -3.27 -17.88 -22.08
C TRP A 347 -3.85 -19.18 -21.50
N LYS A 348 -3.14 -20.30 -21.68
CA LYS A 348 -3.64 -21.65 -21.34
C LYS A 348 -3.97 -21.86 -19.85
N TYR A 349 -3.34 -21.11 -18.94
CA TYR A 349 -3.54 -21.23 -17.50
C TYR A 349 -4.48 -20.16 -16.93
N ARG A 350 -5.18 -19.39 -17.77
CA ARG A 350 -6.06 -18.30 -17.36
C ARG A 350 -7.06 -18.70 -16.24
N ASN A 351 -7.66 -19.88 -16.37
CA ASN A 351 -8.68 -20.36 -15.44
C ASN A 351 -8.10 -20.95 -14.14
N MET A 352 -6.77 -21.03 -14.04
CA MET A 352 -6.04 -21.61 -12.91
C MET A 352 -5.27 -20.56 -12.10
N VAL A 353 -5.69 -19.30 -12.15
CA VAL A 353 -5.05 -18.23 -11.41
C VAL A 353 -6.07 -17.23 -10.91
N CYS A 354 -5.73 -16.54 -9.84
CA CYS A 354 -6.41 -15.32 -9.42
C CYS A 354 -5.42 -14.19 -9.25
N ALA A 355 -5.81 -12.95 -9.61
CA ALA A 355 -4.88 -11.84 -9.73
C ALA A 355 -5.53 -10.49 -9.38
N LYS A 356 -4.70 -9.45 -9.19
CA LYS A 356 -5.16 -8.08 -9.06
C LYS A 356 -4.19 -7.11 -9.72
N THR A 357 -4.74 -6.20 -10.52
CA THR A 357 -4.01 -5.05 -11.07
C THR A 357 -3.95 -3.93 -10.02
N GLY A 358 -2.83 -3.24 -9.95
CA GLY A 358 -2.67 -1.99 -9.23
C GLY A 358 -2.07 -0.93 -10.14
N THR A 359 -2.73 0.20 -10.25
CA THR A 359 -2.22 1.41 -10.88
C THR A 359 -2.32 2.51 -9.86
N ALA A 360 -1.21 3.11 -9.51
CA ALA A 360 -1.16 4.14 -8.49
C ALA A 360 -0.63 5.44 -9.09
N GLU A 361 -1.40 6.50 -8.92
CA GLU A 361 -1.03 7.82 -9.38
C GLU A 361 0.23 8.31 -8.64
N VAL A 362 1.16 8.89 -9.39
CA VAL A 362 2.33 9.57 -8.87
C VAL A 362 2.10 11.07 -9.03
N THR A 363 2.23 11.82 -7.95
CA THR A 363 1.94 13.27 -7.92
C THR A 363 2.95 14.13 -8.67
N THR A 364 4.04 13.55 -9.17
CA THR A 364 5.09 14.26 -9.92
C THR A 364 4.70 14.34 -11.40
N ILE A 365 4.65 15.54 -11.95
CA ILE A 365 4.09 15.88 -13.27
C ILE A 365 4.75 15.11 -14.45
N ASP A 366 6.00 14.67 -14.29
CA ASP A 366 6.77 14.03 -15.37
C ASP A 366 6.97 12.51 -15.18
N LEU A 367 6.29 11.90 -14.21
CA LEU A 367 6.41 10.46 -13.96
C LEU A 367 5.09 9.74 -14.25
N GLU A 368 5.21 8.63 -14.95
CA GLU A 368 4.10 7.71 -15.18
C GLU A 368 3.68 6.99 -13.88
N ASN A 369 2.46 6.47 -13.88
CA ASN A 369 1.91 5.76 -12.74
C ASN A 369 2.74 4.52 -12.37
N ASN A 370 2.79 4.19 -11.10
CA ASN A 370 3.34 2.93 -10.63
C ASN A 370 2.45 1.76 -11.05
N ALA A 371 3.06 0.74 -11.63
CA ALA A 371 2.38 -0.47 -12.06
C ALA A 371 2.64 -1.63 -11.09
N TRP A 372 1.55 -2.17 -10.53
CA TRP A 372 1.56 -3.36 -9.69
C TRP A 372 0.71 -4.46 -10.30
N PHE A 373 1.18 -5.69 -10.18
CA PHE A 373 0.38 -6.86 -10.46
C PHE A 373 0.68 -7.95 -9.42
N VAL A 374 -0.36 -8.53 -8.86
CA VAL A 374 -0.25 -9.65 -7.93
C VAL A 374 -1.04 -10.84 -8.46
N MET A 375 -0.52 -12.05 -8.28
CA MET A 375 -1.13 -13.28 -8.77
C MET A 375 -0.86 -14.43 -7.79
N LEU A 376 -1.86 -15.26 -7.59
CA LEU A 376 -1.78 -16.54 -6.90
C LEU A 376 -2.02 -17.68 -7.88
N ALA A 377 -1.22 -18.74 -7.79
CA ALA A 377 -1.29 -19.90 -8.67
C ALA A 377 -0.75 -21.20 -8.00
N PRO A 378 -1.27 -22.40 -8.40
CA PRO A 378 -2.53 -22.57 -9.10
C PRO A 378 -3.71 -22.15 -8.24
N TYR A 379 -4.84 -21.79 -8.85
CA TYR A 379 -6.08 -21.52 -8.12
C TYR A 379 -7.28 -21.97 -8.96
N GLU A 380 -8.13 -22.78 -8.37
CA GLU A 380 -9.42 -23.17 -8.96
C GLU A 380 -10.51 -23.06 -7.89
N SER A 381 -11.70 -22.77 -8.33
CA SER A 381 -12.89 -22.65 -7.48
C SER A 381 -14.12 -23.15 -8.19
N GLU A 382 -15.09 -23.64 -7.43
CA GLU A 382 -16.43 -23.96 -7.89
C GLU A 382 -17.49 -23.25 -7.04
N LYS A 383 -18.69 -23.12 -7.55
CA LYS A 383 -19.82 -22.57 -6.76
C LYS A 383 -20.70 -23.71 -6.24
N VAL A 384 -20.73 -23.85 -4.92
CA VAL A 384 -21.61 -24.77 -4.22
C VAL A 384 -22.76 -23.98 -3.59
N ASN A 385 -23.98 -24.19 -4.08
CA ASN A 385 -25.16 -23.39 -3.65
C ASN A 385 -24.96 -21.85 -3.76
N GLY A 386 -24.23 -21.41 -4.78
CA GLY A 386 -23.93 -19.98 -5.01
C GLY A 386 -22.75 -19.43 -4.21
N VAL A 387 -22.17 -20.19 -3.29
CA VAL A 387 -21.00 -19.82 -2.49
C VAL A 387 -19.73 -20.28 -3.21
N PRO A 388 -18.73 -19.44 -3.42
CA PRO A 388 -17.46 -19.86 -3.99
C PRO A 388 -16.69 -20.73 -2.99
N VAL A 389 -16.18 -21.86 -3.49
CA VAL A 389 -15.38 -22.83 -2.72
C VAL A 389 -14.08 -23.05 -3.47
N THR A 390 -12.96 -22.87 -2.81
CA THR A 390 -11.64 -23.14 -3.37
C THR A 390 -11.43 -24.64 -3.49
N THR A 391 -11.18 -25.13 -4.71
CA THR A 391 -10.91 -26.54 -5.00
C THR A 391 -9.42 -26.83 -5.19
N THR A 392 -8.65 -25.84 -5.63
CA THR A 392 -7.19 -25.91 -5.72
C THR A 392 -6.58 -24.71 -4.99
N GLN A 393 -5.81 -25.02 -3.94
CA GLN A 393 -5.12 -23.99 -3.14
C GLN A 393 -3.88 -23.45 -3.87
N PRO A 394 -3.62 -22.14 -3.78
CA PRO A 394 -2.41 -21.55 -4.32
C PRO A 394 -1.12 -22.10 -3.69
N GLU A 395 -0.11 -22.30 -4.52
CA GLU A 395 1.23 -22.74 -4.10
C GLU A 395 2.26 -21.62 -4.16
N ILE A 396 2.01 -20.64 -5.04
CA ILE A 396 2.89 -19.47 -5.19
C ILE A 396 2.09 -18.16 -5.20
N ALA A 397 2.71 -17.13 -4.63
CA ALA A 397 2.28 -15.76 -4.75
C ALA A 397 3.33 -14.98 -5.56
N VAL A 398 2.91 -14.33 -6.64
CA VAL A 398 3.79 -13.55 -7.51
C VAL A 398 3.41 -12.09 -7.42
N VAL A 399 4.41 -11.24 -7.18
CA VAL A 399 4.26 -9.79 -7.13
C VAL A 399 5.19 -9.15 -8.15
N VAL A 400 4.64 -8.33 -9.00
CA VAL A 400 5.40 -7.51 -9.95
C VAL A 400 5.17 -6.04 -9.63
N PHE A 401 6.27 -5.32 -9.44
CA PHE A 401 6.28 -3.86 -9.25
C PHE A 401 7.18 -3.22 -10.30
N ILE A 402 6.64 -2.29 -11.07
CA ILE A 402 7.37 -1.50 -12.06
C ILE A 402 7.13 -0.03 -11.73
N PRO A 403 8.12 0.67 -11.14
CA PRO A 403 8.04 2.11 -10.94
C PRO A 403 7.85 2.81 -12.29
N SER A 404 6.96 3.78 -12.37
CA SER A 404 6.61 4.47 -13.62
C SER A 404 6.24 3.52 -14.78
N GLY A 405 5.58 2.40 -14.47
CA GLY A 405 5.29 1.31 -15.40
C GLY A 405 3.95 1.45 -16.14
N PHE A 406 3.34 2.64 -16.15
CA PHE A 406 2.10 2.95 -16.84
C PHE A 406 0.85 2.39 -16.17
N SER A 407 0.68 1.08 -16.18
CA SER A 407 -0.51 0.43 -15.63
C SER A 407 -0.22 -0.97 -15.11
N GLY A 408 -1.01 -1.41 -14.13
CA GLY A 408 -0.92 -2.77 -13.60
C GLY A 408 -1.20 -3.85 -14.65
N GLY A 409 -1.89 -3.51 -15.74
CA GLY A 409 -2.08 -4.41 -16.87
C GLY A 409 -0.77 -4.74 -17.58
N GLU A 410 0.12 -3.77 -17.77
CA GLU A 410 1.45 -4.01 -18.39
C GLU A 410 2.33 -4.88 -17.46
N ALA A 411 2.30 -4.65 -16.16
CA ALA A 411 3.03 -5.47 -15.19
C ALA A 411 2.58 -6.94 -15.20
N SER A 412 1.34 -7.22 -15.61
CA SER A 412 0.78 -8.58 -15.65
C SER A 412 1.53 -9.53 -16.59
N MET A 413 2.17 -9.01 -17.64
CA MET A 413 2.89 -9.83 -18.62
C MET A 413 4.07 -10.58 -17.98
N ALA A 414 4.83 -9.91 -17.10
CA ALA A 414 5.93 -10.55 -16.38
C ALA A 414 5.43 -11.66 -15.44
N ALA A 415 4.33 -11.41 -14.71
CA ALA A 415 3.73 -12.42 -13.85
C ALA A 415 3.22 -13.63 -14.68
N ARG A 416 2.55 -13.36 -15.80
CA ARG A 416 2.04 -14.41 -16.71
C ARG A 416 3.15 -15.34 -17.23
N GLU A 417 4.26 -14.77 -17.69
CA GLU A 417 5.39 -15.55 -18.19
C GLU A 417 6.03 -16.40 -17.09
N PHE A 418 6.24 -15.81 -15.90
CA PHE A 418 6.80 -16.55 -14.77
C PHE A 418 5.87 -17.68 -14.31
N VAL A 419 4.59 -17.41 -14.11
CA VAL A 419 3.60 -18.43 -13.68
C VAL A 419 3.41 -19.48 -14.77
N GLY A 420 3.41 -19.10 -16.05
CA GLY A 420 3.37 -20.04 -17.17
C GLY A 420 4.53 -21.04 -17.12
N TRP A 421 5.75 -20.55 -16.95
CA TRP A 421 6.92 -21.39 -16.75
C TRP A 421 6.79 -22.31 -15.53
N TYR A 422 6.36 -21.77 -14.37
CA TYR A 422 6.17 -22.57 -13.15
C TYR A 422 5.16 -23.72 -13.36
N MET A 423 4.03 -23.43 -13.97
CA MET A 423 2.97 -24.42 -14.24
C MET A 423 3.43 -25.49 -15.26
N ASP A 424 4.22 -25.11 -16.27
CA ASP A 424 4.84 -26.04 -17.21
C ASP A 424 5.82 -26.98 -16.51
N GLN A 425 6.69 -26.45 -15.64
CA GLN A 425 7.64 -27.26 -14.88
C GLN A 425 6.92 -28.23 -13.92
N LYS A 426 5.84 -27.78 -13.27
CA LYS A 426 5.02 -28.63 -12.41
C LYS A 426 4.41 -29.79 -13.20
N THR A 427 3.89 -29.53 -14.38
CA THR A 427 3.30 -30.56 -15.25
C THR A 427 4.36 -31.60 -15.67
N LEU A 428 5.55 -31.15 -16.08
CA LEU A 428 6.67 -32.04 -16.43
C LEU A 428 7.09 -32.91 -15.25
N ARG A 429 7.22 -32.35 -14.06
CA ARG A 429 7.57 -33.11 -12.83
C ARG A 429 6.56 -34.19 -12.51
N ASN A 430 5.27 -33.91 -12.63
CA ASN A 430 4.20 -34.88 -12.38
C ASN A 430 4.20 -36.01 -13.41
N THR A 431 4.66 -35.76 -14.64
CA THR A 431 4.76 -36.78 -15.71
C THR A 431 6.03 -37.65 -15.60
N GLU A 432 7.12 -37.12 -15.05
CA GLU A 432 8.41 -37.80 -14.98
C GLU A 432 8.68 -38.54 -13.66
N ASN A 433 7.74 -38.54 -12.69
CA ASN A 433 7.88 -39.13 -11.35
C ASN A 433 9.17 -38.64 -10.60
N THR A 434 9.69 -37.50 -10.92
CA THR A 434 10.85 -36.89 -10.27
C THR A 434 10.40 -36.21 -8.96
N VAL A 435 10.69 -36.86 -7.83
CA VAL A 435 10.52 -36.28 -6.50
C VAL A 435 11.58 -35.20 -6.32
N PHE A 436 11.20 -33.92 -6.37
CA PHE A 436 12.06 -32.87 -5.85
C PHE A 436 11.96 -32.84 -4.33
N PRO A 437 13.10 -32.88 -3.60
CA PRO A 437 13.08 -32.66 -2.16
C PRO A 437 12.68 -31.21 -1.88
N GLY A 438 11.63 -31.03 -1.11
CA GLY A 438 11.10 -29.73 -0.72
C GLY A 438 10.01 -29.18 -1.65
N GLY A 439 8.77 -29.60 -1.45
CA GLY A 439 7.62 -28.93 -2.02
C GLY A 439 7.53 -27.53 -1.43
N ASN A 440 7.71 -26.50 -2.27
CA ASN A 440 7.36 -25.14 -1.91
C ASN A 440 5.82 -25.03 -1.88
N GLN A 441 5.22 -25.44 -0.78
CA GLN A 441 3.86 -25.04 -0.45
C GLN A 441 3.94 -23.65 0.21
N LEU A 442 2.99 -22.77 -0.10
CA LEU A 442 2.72 -21.65 0.81
C LEU A 442 2.53 -22.28 2.19
N ALA A 443 3.30 -21.84 3.18
CA ALA A 443 3.35 -22.46 4.50
C ALA A 443 1.93 -22.82 4.99
N PRO A 444 1.73 -24.00 5.57
CA PRO A 444 0.43 -24.53 5.92
C PRO A 444 -0.32 -23.66 6.92
#